data_93d05ade246ad476fd85880f2a69bc2e
#
_entry.id   93d05ade246ad476fd85880f2a69bc2e
#
_cell.length_a   1.000
_cell.length_b   1.000
_cell.length_c   1.000
_cell.angle_alpha   90.00
_cell.angle_beta   90.00
_cell.angle_gamma   90.00
#
_symmetry.space_group_name_H-M   'P 1'
#
loop_
_entity.id
_entity.type
_entity.pdbx_description
1 polymer ?
#
loop_
_entity_poly.entity_id
_entity_poly.type
_entity_poly.pdbx_seq_one_letter_code
_entity_poly.pdbx_strand_id
1 'polypeptide(L)'
;MPKKLDIEKKTIAISMLCEGNSIRGVERMTGIHRDTIMRLAVRVGDGMKKVQDELFTGLDTDRVEVDEVWGFIGAKKATVKRKALSKDYGDVWTWVAIDAESKLVPTWHVGGRTFDDAYVFIGDLKKRLVKRPQISADALKSYEGAIEDHFGANVDYGSIIKTFSHTALERPQRYSPPEVISIKKEVKQGNPDVDKISTSYVEKQHHTLRMHCRRLARLTNAFSKKRENFEAAISLHYAYYNLVKTHGTIKCTPAMEAGKADSFWKVRDLVEQGEAAV
;
A
#
# COMPACT_ATOMS: atom_id res chain seq x y z
N MET A 1 33.12 18.07 7.92
CA MET A 1 31.84 17.77 7.26
C MET A 1 31.46 16.31 7.52
N PRO A 2 30.22 15.96 7.84
CA PRO A 2 29.82 14.55 7.97
C PRO A 2 30.08 13.83 6.64
N LYS A 3 30.75 12.68 6.70
CA LYS A 3 31.10 11.90 5.52
C LYS A 3 29.81 11.44 4.83
N LYS A 4 29.62 11.84 3.56
CA LYS A 4 28.45 11.43 2.76
C LYS A 4 28.46 9.90 2.65
N LEU A 5 27.33 9.24 2.93
CA LEU A 5 27.23 7.79 2.83
C LEU A 5 27.41 7.37 1.36
N ASP A 6 28.27 6.40 1.08
CA ASP A 6 28.47 5.85 -0.25
C ASP A 6 27.24 5.10 -0.75
N ILE A 7 27.13 4.91 -2.07
CA ILE A 7 25.96 4.29 -2.70
C ILE A 7 25.77 2.84 -2.26
N GLU A 8 26.85 2.08 -2.05
CA GLU A 8 26.76 0.69 -1.64
C GLU A 8 26.13 0.55 -0.25
N LYS A 9 26.56 1.38 0.70
CA LYS A 9 25.98 1.40 2.05
C LYS A 9 24.52 1.86 2.06
N LYS A 10 24.17 2.83 1.20
CA LYS A 10 22.77 3.25 1.03
C LYS A 10 21.92 2.10 0.49
N THR A 11 22.41 1.43 -0.56
CA THR A 11 21.74 0.28 -1.20
C THR A 11 21.51 -0.84 -0.19
N ILE A 12 22.52 -1.21 0.59
CA ILE A 12 22.40 -2.24 1.63
C ILE A 12 21.33 -1.85 2.67
N ALA A 13 21.37 -0.61 3.16
CA ALA A 13 20.40 -0.14 4.16
C ALA A 13 18.96 -0.17 3.62
N ILE A 14 18.73 0.30 2.40
CA ILE A 14 17.41 0.29 1.76
C ILE A 14 16.95 -1.14 1.46
N SER A 15 17.83 -2.03 0.95
CA SER A 15 17.50 -3.44 0.73
C SER A 15 16.99 -4.11 2.01
N MET A 16 17.70 -3.91 3.11
CA MET A 16 17.28 -4.48 4.40
C MET A 16 15.93 -3.93 4.87
N LEU A 17 15.64 -2.64 4.66
CA LEU A 17 14.34 -2.07 5.00
C LEU A 17 13.21 -2.64 4.14
N CYS A 18 13.43 -2.83 2.84
CA CYS A 18 12.48 -3.43 1.91
C CYS A 18 12.17 -4.90 2.25
N GLU A 19 13.12 -5.61 2.86
CA GLU A 19 12.94 -6.98 3.36
C GLU A 19 12.39 -7.03 4.80
N GLY A 20 11.84 -5.94 5.32
CA GLY A 20 11.12 -5.91 6.59
C GLY A 20 12.00 -5.82 7.83
N ASN A 21 13.29 -5.54 7.69
CA ASN A 21 14.16 -5.34 8.84
C ASN A 21 13.81 -4.05 9.59
N SER A 22 13.99 -4.08 10.91
CA SER A 22 13.80 -2.88 11.73
C SER A 22 14.98 -1.92 11.55
N ILE A 23 14.76 -0.60 11.70
CA ILE A 23 15.83 0.40 11.63
C ILE A 23 16.97 0.07 12.61
N ARG A 24 16.65 -0.35 13.84
CA ARG A 24 17.67 -0.78 14.81
C ARG A 24 18.38 -2.08 14.41
N GLY A 25 17.71 -2.96 13.69
CA GLY A 25 18.33 -4.15 13.09
C GLY A 25 19.34 -3.75 12.01
N VAL A 26 18.93 -2.88 11.09
CA VAL A 26 19.80 -2.33 10.04
C VAL A 26 21.01 -1.61 10.64
N GLU A 27 20.81 -0.78 11.68
CA GLU A 27 21.91 -0.11 12.41
C GLU A 27 22.93 -1.11 12.95
N ARG A 28 22.49 -2.18 13.62
CA ARG A 28 23.41 -3.21 14.17
C ARG A 28 24.17 -3.99 13.09
N MET A 29 23.51 -4.26 11.96
CA MET A 29 24.12 -5.03 10.87
C MET A 29 25.08 -4.23 10.01
N THR A 30 24.82 -2.92 9.85
CA THR A 30 25.56 -2.05 8.91
C THR A 30 26.50 -1.07 9.59
N GLY A 31 26.34 -0.82 10.89
CA GLY A 31 27.03 0.25 11.62
C GLY A 31 26.57 1.66 11.24
N ILE A 32 25.57 1.82 10.37
CA ILE A 32 25.02 3.11 9.99
C ILE A 32 24.07 3.58 11.09
N HIS A 33 24.27 4.80 11.59
CA HIS A 33 23.42 5.34 12.67
C HIS A 33 21.95 5.41 12.23
N ARG A 34 21.04 4.98 13.10
CA ARG A 34 19.58 4.90 12.84
C ARG A 34 18.95 6.18 12.28
N ASP A 35 19.42 7.37 12.71
CA ASP A 35 18.88 8.64 12.22
C ASP A 35 19.29 8.90 10.76
N THR A 36 20.47 8.41 10.36
CA THR A 36 20.93 8.45 8.97
C THR A 36 20.10 7.50 8.12
N ILE A 37 19.82 6.28 8.62
CA ILE A 37 18.95 5.31 7.94
C ILE A 37 17.52 5.88 7.79
N MET A 38 16.98 6.52 8.83
CA MET A 38 15.63 7.12 8.75
C MET A 38 15.57 8.25 7.71
N ARG A 39 16.54 9.18 7.72
CA ARG A 39 16.60 10.27 6.74
C ARG A 39 16.78 9.77 5.31
N LEU A 40 17.60 8.73 5.12
CA LEU A 40 17.78 8.08 3.83
C LEU A 40 16.45 7.45 3.35
N ALA A 41 15.78 6.69 4.22
CA ALA A 41 14.51 6.04 3.90
C ALA A 41 13.41 7.04 3.53
N VAL A 42 13.31 8.18 4.22
CA VAL A 42 12.37 9.25 3.89
C VAL A 42 12.72 9.84 2.52
N ARG A 43 13.97 10.26 2.30
CA ARG A 43 14.40 10.84 1.04
C ARG A 43 14.14 9.93 -0.16
N VAL A 44 14.59 8.67 -0.08
CA VAL A 44 14.39 7.71 -1.17
C VAL A 44 12.90 7.37 -1.33
N GLY A 45 12.16 7.24 -0.23
CA GLY A 45 10.72 6.97 -0.27
C GLY A 45 9.93 8.08 -0.94
N ASP A 46 10.19 9.34 -0.58
CA ASP A 46 9.52 10.51 -1.16
C ASP A 46 9.85 10.65 -2.66
N GLY A 47 11.10 10.44 -3.04
CA GLY A 47 11.49 10.44 -4.45
C GLY A 47 10.85 9.28 -5.22
N MET A 48 10.83 8.09 -4.66
CA MET A 48 10.18 6.94 -5.29
C MET A 48 8.66 7.10 -5.40
N LYS A 49 8.01 7.89 -4.54
CA LYS A 49 6.60 8.24 -4.73
C LYS A 49 6.42 9.02 -6.04
N LYS A 50 7.25 10.03 -6.29
CA LYS A 50 7.19 10.83 -7.52
C LYS A 50 7.49 9.98 -8.76
N VAL A 51 8.54 9.15 -8.71
CA VAL A 51 8.90 8.23 -9.81
C VAL A 51 7.74 7.29 -10.14
N GLN A 52 7.09 6.70 -9.13
CA GLN A 52 5.94 5.82 -9.35
C GLN A 52 4.72 6.58 -9.89
N ASP A 53 4.49 7.81 -9.44
CA ASP A 53 3.38 8.65 -9.91
C ASP A 53 3.52 9.00 -11.40
N GLU A 54 4.74 9.19 -11.89
CA GLU A 54 5.03 9.43 -13.30
C GLU A 54 4.99 8.14 -14.13
N LEU A 55 5.58 7.06 -13.61
CA LEU A 55 5.75 5.80 -14.34
C LEU A 55 4.43 5.04 -14.52
N PHE A 56 3.57 5.03 -13.47
CA PHE A 56 2.35 4.23 -13.45
C PHE A 56 1.13 5.02 -13.91
N THR A 57 1.20 5.55 -15.13
CA THR A 57 0.13 6.26 -15.83
C THR A 57 -0.15 5.59 -17.17
N GLY A 58 -1.29 5.88 -17.80
CA GLY A 58 -1.64 5.27 -19.09
C GLY A 58 -1.75 3.74 -19.03
N LEU A 59 -2.36 3.22 -17.95
CA LEU A 59 -2.50 1.79 -17.71
C LEU A 59 -3.69 1.21 -18.46
N ASP A 60 -3.45 0.18 -19.26
CA ASP A 60 -4.46 -0.60 -19.96
C ASP A 60 -4.90 -1.79 -19.09
N THR A 61 -5.69 -1.52 -18.05
CA THR A 61 -6.08 -2.47 -17.01
C THR A 61 -7.55 -2.84 -17.13
N ASP A 62 -7.86 -4.14 -17.18
CA ASP A 62 -9.23 -4.66 -17.24
C ASP A 62 -9.89 -4.71 -15.86
N ARG A 63 -9.15 -5.14 -14.83
CA ARG A 63 -9.70 -5.39 -13.50
C ARG A 63 -8.80 -4.82 -12.42
N VAL A 64 -9.42 -4.08 -11.52
CA VAL A 64 -8.76 -3.50 -10.34
C VAL A 64 -9.47 -3.97 -9.07
N GLU A 65 -8.73 -4.42 -8.10
CA GLU A 65 -9.22 -4.64 -6.74
C GLU A 65 -8.76 -3.50 -5.85
N VAL A 66 -9.64 -2.99 -5.00
CA VAL A 66 -9.33 -1.92 -4.04
C VAL A 66 -9.74 -2.32 -2.62
N ASP A 67 -8.92 -1.97 -1.65
CA ASP A 67 -9.17 -2.20 -0.22
C ASP A 67 -8.28 -1.28 0.63
N GLU A 68 -8.56 -1.15 1.93
CA GLU A 68 -7.74 -0.34 2.82
C GLU A 68 -7.20 -1.14 4.00
N VAL A 69 -5.93 -0.91 4.33
CA VAL A 69 -5.26 -1.56 5.45
C VAL A 69 -5.03 -0.60 6.61
N TRP A 70 -5.49 -1.00 7.80
CA TRP A 70 -5.32 -0.23 9.02
C TRP A 70 -3.88 -0.24 9.55
N GLY A 71 -3.42 0.92 10.00
CA GLY A 71 -2.22 1.18 10.77
C GLY A 71 -2.43 2.25 11.83
N PHE A 72 -1.38 2.76 12.41
CA PHE A 72 -1.43 3.92 13.31
C PHE A 72 -0.09 4.65 13.38
N ILE A 73 -0.14 5.93 13.73
CA ILE A 73 1.02 6.80 13.94
C ILE A 73 1.09 7.18 15.41
N GLY A 74 2.25 6.99 16.04
CA GLY A 74 2.51 7.32 17.44
C GLY A 74 1.78 6.44 18.43
N ALA A 75 0.45 6.43 18.40
CA ALA A 75 -0.42 5.62 19.25
C ALA A 75 -1.76 5.35 18.55
N LYS A 76 -2.43 4.25 18.90
CA LYS A 76 -3.79 3.94 18.45
C LYS A 76 -4.78 5.00 18.94
N LYS A 77 -5.82 5.31 18.16
CA LYS A 77 -6.85 6.32 18.45
C LYS A 77 -7.42 6.23 19.87
N ALA A 78 -7.73 5.03 20.33
CA ALA A 78 -8.22 4.81 21.70
C ALA A 78 -7.20 5.20 22.78
N THR A 79 -5.90 4.98 22.53
CA THR A 79 -4.81 5.37 23.44
C THR A 79 -4.58 6.88 23.42
N VAL A 80 -4.65 7.52 22.24
CA VAL A 80 -4.55 8.96 22.06
C VAL A 80 -5.64 9.64 22.89
N LYS A 81 -6.88 9.21 22.74
CA LYS A 81 -8.04 9.74 23.50
C LYS A 81 -7.85 9.58 25.01
N ARG A 82 -7.48 8.36 25.47
CA ARG A 82 -7.32 8.06 26.91
C ARG A 82 -6.20 8.84 27.59
N LYS A 83 -5.08 9.09 26.87
CA LYS A 83 -3.88 9.73 27.43
C LYS A 83 -3.70 11.18 27.00
N ALA A 84 -4.67 11.79 26.33
CA ALA A 84 -4.60 13.14 25.77
C ALA A 84 -3.29 13.42 25.02
N LEU A 85 -2.88 12.50 24.13
CA LEU A 85 -1.65 12.63 23.35
C LEU A 85 -1.83 13.61 22.17
N SER A 86 -0.73 13.89 21.44
CA SER A 86 -0.76 14.75 20.25
C SER A 86 -1.88 14.36 19.28
N LYS A 87 -2.50 15.37 18.67
CA LYS A 87 -3.52 15.19 17.61
C LYS A 87 -2.95 14.59 16.32
N ASP A 88 -1.61 14.64 16.16
CA ASP A 88 -0.92 14.00 15.02
C ASP A 88 -0.84 12.48 15.14
N TYR A 89 -1.19 11.94 16.31
CA TYR A 89 -1.23 10.51 16.59
C TYR A 89 -2.63 9.95 16.40
N GLY A 90 -2.69 8.70 16.00
CA GLY A 90 -3.96 7.99 15.87
C GLY A 90 -3.94 6.94 14.78
N ASP A 91 -5.12 6.43 14.50
CA ASP A 91 -5.32 5.44 13.46
C ASP A 91 -5.15 6.10 12.08
N VAL A 92 -4.56 5.35 11.17
CA VAL A 92 -4.32 5.73 9.78
C VAL A 92 -4.64 4.54 8.89
N TRP A 93 -5.14 4.80 7.69
CA TRP A 93 -5.49 3.79 6.71
C TRP A 93 -4.66 3.99 5.45
N THR A 94 -4.18 2.90 4.89
CA THR A 94 -3.53 2.90 3.58
C THR A 94 -4.50 2.26 2.59
N TRP A 95 -5.05 3.08 1.70
CA TRP A 95 -5.89 2.69 0.57
C TRP A 95 -5.00 2.17 -0.53
N VAL A 96 -5.34 1.06 -1.14
CA VAL A 96 -4.50 0.37 -2.11
C VAL A 96 -5.34 -0.09 -3.29
N ALA A 97 -4.87 0.16 -4.49
CA ALA A 97 -5.39 -0.45 -5.71
C ALA A 97 -4.37 -1.46 -6.25
N ILE A 98 -4.84 -2.58 -6.76
CA ILE A 98 -4.02 -3.57 -7.45
C ILE A 98 -4.68 -3.98 -8.78
N ASP A 99 -3.91 -3.99 -9.84
CA ASP A 99 -4.31 -4.61 -11.09
C ASP A 99 -4.33 -6.13 -10.93
N ALA A 100 -5.47 -6.72 -11.20
CA ALA A 100 -5.69 -8.14 -10.98
C ALA A 100 -4.89 -9.04 -11.94
N GLU A 101 -4.49 -8.55 -13.11
CA GLU A 101 -3.70 -9.25 -14.11
C GLU A 101 -2.19 -9.11 -13.82
N SER A 102 -1.67 -7.92 -13.93
CA SER A 102 -0.23 -7.64 -13.77
C SER A 102 0.25 -7.66 -12.33
N LYS A 103 -0.66 -7.64 -11.36
CA LYS A 103 -0.36 -7.48 -9.92
C LYS A 103 0.30 -6.14 -9.56
N LEU A 104 0.34 -5.19 -10.49
CA LEU A 104 0.84 -3.85 -10.25
C LEU A 104 -0.02 -3.14 -9.20
N VAL A 105 0.63 -2.49 -8.25
CA VAL A 105 -0.01 -1.51 -7.36
C VAL A 105 0.22 -0.11 -7.95
N PRO A 106 -0.72 0.39 -8.77
CA PRO A 106 -0.52 1.65 -9.49
C PRO A 106 -0.58 2.86 -8.59
N THR A 107 -1.40 2.79 -7.54
CA THR A 107 -1.59 3.89 -6.58
C THR A 107 -1.92 3.39 -5.19
N TRP A 108 -1.61 4.24 -4.23
CA TRP A 108 -1.96 4.11 -2.83
C TRP A 108 -2.14 5.49 -2.19
N HIS A 109 -2.98 5.58 -1.17
CA HIS A 109 -3.22 6.80 -0.41
C HIS A 109 -3.17 6.51 1.09
N VAL A 110 -2.56 7.41 1.88
CA VAL A 110 -2.51 7.32 3.34
C VAL A 110 -3.40 8.40 3.92
N GLY A 111 -4.43 8.01 4.67
CA GLY A 111 -5.40 8.96 5.21
C GLY A 111 -6.23 8.39 6.34
N GLY A 112 -7.40 8.95 6.55
CA GLY A 112 -8.45 8.40 7.40
C GLY A 112 -9.24 7.30 6.68
N ARG A 113 -10.38 6.91 7.27
CA ARG A 113 -11.36 6.03 6.63
C ARG A 113 -12.61 6.83 6.32
N THR A 114 -12.43 7.91 5.56
CA THR A 114 -13.47 8.90 5.24
C THR A 114 -13.84 8.84 3.77
N PHE A 115 -14.93 9.51 3.41
CA PHE A 115 -15.31 9.70 2.01
C PHE A 115 -14.27 10.53 1.26
N ASP A 116 -13.74 11.59 1.87
CA ASP A 116 -12.73 12.45 1.25
C ASP A 116 -11.45 11.69 0.89
N ASP A 117 -11.01 10.77 1.77
CA ASP A 117 -9.85 9.93 1.49
C ASP A 117 -10.12 8.94 0.34
N ALA A 118 -11.31 8.33 0.30
CA ALA A 118 -11.75 7.48 -0.80
C ALA A 118 -11.83 8.27 -2.11
N TYR A 119 -12.37 9.50 -2.06
CA TYR A 119 -12.49 10.38 -3.22
C TYR A 119 -11.12 10.73 -3.81
N VAL A 120 -10.16 11.14 -2.98
CA VAL A 120 -8.78 11.42 -3.41
C VAL A 120 -8.13 10.17 -4.02
N PHE A 121 -8.27 9.02 -3.37
CA PHE A 121 -7.68 7.76 -3.82
C PHE A 121 -8.26 7.28 -5.16
N ILE A 122 -9.58 7.25 -5.29
CA ILE A 122 -10.26 6.81 -6.53
C ILE A 122 -10.01 7.80 -7.67
N GLY A 123 -9.95 9.11 -7.36
CA GLY A 123 -9.60 10.14 -8.35
C GLY A 123 -8.18 9.98 -8.89
N ASP A 124 -7.21 9.61 -8.05
CA ASP A 124 -5.86 9.31 -8.50
C ASP A 124 -5.82 8.03 -9.34
N LEU A 125 -6.51 6.97 -8.91
CA LEU A 125 -6.64 5.74 -9.69
C LEU A 125 -7.21 6.02 -11.10
N LYS A 126 -8.30 6.81 -11.17
CA LYS A 126 -8.93 7.17 -12.47
C LYS A 126 -7.96 7.83 -13.43
N LYS A 127 -7.10 8.74 -12.95
CA LYS A 127 -6.12 9.45 -13.79
C LYS A 127 -5.07 8.52 -14.41
N ARG A 128 -4.84 7.36 -13.81
CA ARG A 128 -3.84 6.39 -14.25
C ARG A 128 -4.34 5.42 -15.31
N LEU A 129 -5.66 5.23 -15.40
CA LEU A 129 -6.30 4.25 -16.28
C LEU A 129 -6.74 4.87 -17.61
N VAL A 130 -6.51 4.19 -18.73
CA VAL A 130 -6.88 4.66 -20.07
C VAL A 130 -8.17 4.05 -20.59
N LYS A 131 -8.63 2.93 -20.03
CA LYS A 131 -9.89 2.28 -20.44
C LYS A 131 -10.86 2.13 -19.27
N ARG A 132 -12.06 1.64 -19.58
CA ARG A 132 -13.11 1.29 -18.63
C ARG A 132 -12.69 0.02 -17.85
N PRO A 133 -12.42 0.11 -16.53
CA PRO A 133 -12.08 -1.06 -15.73
C PRO A 133 -13.32 -1.71 -15.14
N GLN A 134 -13.18 -2.98 -14.74
CA GLN A 134 -14.00 -3.56 -13.68
C GLN A 134 -13.31 -3.30 -12.33
N ILE A 135 -13.98 -2.62 -11.41
CA ILE A 135 -13.48 -2.38 -10.05
C ILE A 135 -14.19 -3.32 -9.07
N SER A 136 -13.44 -3.95 -8.19
CA SER A 136 -13.96 -4.75 -7.08
C SER A 136 -13.50 -4.16 -5.74
N ALA A 137 -14.42 -4.00 -4.79
CA ALA A 137 -14.13 -3.51 -3.44
C ALA A 137 -14.91 -4.31 -2.39
N ASP A 138 -14.59 -4.09 -1.11
CA ASP A 138 -15.49 -4.47 -0.02
C ASP A 138 -16.75 -3.56 0.01
N ALA A 139 -17.65 -3.83 0.93
CA ALA A 139 -18.91 -3.08 1.06
C ALA A 139 -18.75 -1.73 1.80
N LEU A 140 -17.58 -1.12 1.80
CA LEU A 140 -17.38 0.20 2.38
C LEU A 140 -18.09 1.27 1.53
N LYS A 141 -19.09 1.95 2.10
CA LYS A 141 -19.92 2.94 1.39
C LYS A 141 -19.13 4.07 0.72
N SER A 142 -17.97 4.44 1.28
CA SER A 142 -17.13 5.49 0.72
C SER A 142 -16.62 5.17 -0.69
N TYR A 143 -16.45 3.89 -1.04
CA TYR A 143 -16.08 3.50 -2.41
C TYR A 143 -17.18 3.78 -3.41
N GLU A 144 -18.44 3.47 -3.04
CA GLU A 144 -19.60 3.59 -3.95
C GLU A 144 -19.73 5.01 -4.50
N GLY A 145 -19.81 6.03 -3.62
CA GLY A 145 -19.90 7.41 -4.03
C GLY A 145 -18.64 7.93 -4.75
N ALA A 146 -17.44 7.56 -4.28
CA ALA A 146 -16.20 8.01 -4.91
C ALA A 146 -16.02 7.43 -6.33
N ILE A 147 -16.43 6.17 -6.56
CA ILE A 147 -16.38 5.53 -7.87
C ILE A 147 -17.42 6.17 -8.81
N GLU A 148 -18.64 6.41 -8.33
CA GLU A 148 -19.68 7.09 -9.09
C GLU A 148 -19.23 8.48 -9.56
N ASP A 149 -18.69 9.29 -8.64
CA ASP A 149 -18.27 10.67 -8.93
C ASP A 149 -17.12 10.74 -9.95
N HIS A 150 -16.14 9.84 -9.88
CA HIS A 150 -14.96 9.89 -10.74
C HIS A 150 -15.10 9.14 -12.05
N PHE A 151 -15.82 8.04 -12.08
CA PHE A 151 -15.93 7.19 -13.26
C PHE A 151 -17.26 7.37 -14.01
N GLY A 152 -18.35 7.79 -13.32
CA GLY A 152 -19.67 7.85 -13.91
C GLY A 152 -20.00 6.54 -14.64
N ALA A 153 -20.52 6.61 -15.87
CA ALA A 153 -20.84 5.41 -16.68
C ALA A 153 -19.62 4.61 -17.16
N ASN A 154 -18.38 5.07 -16.92
CA ASN A 154 -17.16 4.46 -17.45
C ASN A 154 -16.50 3.46 -16.47
N VAL A 155 -17.31 2.69 -15.76
CA VAL A 155 -16.84 1.64 -14.84
C VAL A 155 -17.86 0.50 -14.78
N ASP A 156 -17.35 -0.70 -14.54
CA ASP A 156 -18.12 -1.85 -14.10
C ASP A 156 -17.74 -2.11 -12.64
N TYR A 157 -18.65 -1.85 -11.68
CA TYR A 157 -18.33 -1.92 -10.27
C TYR A 157 -19.13 -3.01 -9.55
N GLY A 158 -18.40 -3.87 -8.85
CA GLY A 158 -18.95 -4.90 -7.99
C GLY A 158 -18.38 -4.84 -6.58
N SER A 159 -19.21 -5.14 -5.58
CA SER A 159 -18.76 -5.23 -4.19
C SER A 159 -18.90 -6.63 -3.61
N ILE A 160 -18.04 -6.95 -2.63
CA ILE A 160 -18.07 -8.19 -1.87
C ILE A 160 -18.51 -7.89 -0.45
N ILE A 161 -19.56 -8.59 -0.03
CA ILE A 161 -20.05 -8.58 1.35
C ILE A 161 -19.66 -9.91 2.00
N LYS A 162 -18.79 -9.86 3.01
CA LYS A 162 -18.40 -11.01 3.81
C LYS A 162 -19.15 -11.00 5.14
N THR A 163 -19.88 -12.08 5.43
CA THR A 163 -20.51 -12.29 6.74
C THR A 163 -19.61 -13.18 7.58
N PHE A 164 -19.39 -12.79 8.83
CA PHE A 164 -18.49 -13.48 9.76
C PHE A 164 -19.26 -14.13 10.91
N SER A 165 -18.73 -15.25 11.43
CA SER A 165 -19.32 -16.03 12.52
C SER A 165 -19.45 -15.28 13.85
N HIS A 166 -18.57 -14.28 14.08
CA HIS A 166 -18.54 -13.50 15.31
C HIS A 166 -18.28 -12.03 15.02
N THR A 167 -18.85 -11.15 15.83
CA THR A 167 -18.43 -9.75 15.87
C THR A 167 -17.05 -9.62 16.55
N ALA A 168 -16.37 -8.51 16.34
CA ALA A 168 -15.06 -8.25 16.98
C ALA A 168 -15.12 -8.28 18.53
N LEU A 169 -16.31 -8.07 19.11
CA LEU A 169 -16.56 -8.09 20.57
C LEU A 169 -16.75 -9.50 21.12
N GLU A 170 -17.25 -10.43 20.30
CA GLU A 170 -17.60 -11.81 20.69
C GLU A 170 -16.44 -12.80 20.47
N ARG A 171 -15.28 -12.36 20.02
CA ARG A 171 -14.14 -13.23 19.72
C ARG A 171 -13.58 -13.87 20.97
N PRO A 172 -13.54 -15.23 21.03
CA PRO A 172 -12.98 -15.93 22.18
C PRO A 172 -11.48 -15.75 22.31
N GLN A 173 -10.78 -15.41 21.22
CA GLN A 173 -9.35 -15.15 21.19
C GLN A 173 -9.03 -13.86 20.44
N ARG A 174 -8.19 -13.02 21.04
CA ARG A 174 -7.87 -11.66 20.55
C ARG A 174 -7.31 -11.60 19.12
N TYR A 175 -6.69 -12.65 18.64
CA TYR A 175 -5.98 -12.69 17.34
C TYR A 175 -6.50 -13.75 16.38
N SER A 176 -7.49 -14.55 16.77
CA SER A 176 -8.16 -15.48 15.87
C SER A 176 -9.06 -14.70 14.90
N PRO A 177 -8.88 -14.84 13.58
CA PRO A 177 -9.81 -14.26 12.63
C PRO A 177 -11.17 -14.97 12.80
N PRO A 178 -12.31 -14.25 12.65
CA PRO A 178 -13.62 -14.89 12.58
C PRO A 178 -13.70 -15.72 11.30
N GLU A 179 -14.44 -16.81 11.35
CA GLU A 179 -14.75 -17.61 10.18
C GLU A 179 -15.72 -16.87 9.24
N VAL A 180 -15.45 -16.92 7.94
CA VAL A 180 -16.36 -16.38 6.93
C VAL A 180 -17.48 -17.37 6.71
N ILE A 181 -18.73 -17.00 7.09
CA ILE A 181 -19.93 -17.83 6.93
C ILE A 181 -20.47 -17.76 5.51
N SER A 182 -20.50 -16.56 4.93
CA SER A 182 -21.01 -16.35 3.59
C SER A 182 -20.30 -15.21 2.86
N ILE A 183 -20.27 -15.32 1.54
CA ILE A 183 -19.77 -14.28 0.64
C ILE A 183 -20.90 -13.98 -0.34
N LYS A 184 -21.31 -12.71 -0.40
CA LYS A 184 -22.27 -12.21 -1.38
C LYS A 184 -21.56 -11.24 -2.31
N LYS A 185 -21.73 -11.43 -3.61
CA LYS A 185 -21.26 -10.49 -4.64
C LYS A 185 -22.44 -9.65 -5.10
N GLU A 186 -22.25 -8.35 -5.15
CA GLU A 186 -23.29 -7.40 -5.59
C GLU A 186 -22.78 -6.54 -6.74
N VAL A 187 -23.57 -6.49 -7.81
CA VAL A 187 -23.37 -5.51 -8.89
C VAL A 187 -23.85 -4.15 -8.37
N LYS A 188 -22.98 -3.16 -8.38
CA LYS A 188 -23.27 -1.78 -7.94
C LYS A 188 -23.47 -0.84 -9.12
N GLN A 189 -22.66 -1.01 -10.18
CA GLN A 189 -22.71 -0.14 -11.34
C GLN A 189 -22.22 -0.86 -12.59
N GLY A 190 -22.80 -0.52 -13.76
CA GLY A 190 -22.43 -1.13 -15.05
C GLY A 190 -22.81 -2.60 -15.16
N ASN A 191 -21.96 -3.37 -15.83
CA ASN A 191 -22.17 -4.80 -16.08
C ASN A 191 -20.88 -5.60 -15.77
N PRO A 192 -20.45 -5.65 -14.48
CA PRO A 192 -19.27 -6.42 -14.12
C PRO A 192 -19.46 -7.92 -14.32
N ASP A 193 -18.39 -8.62 -14.70
CA ASP A 193 -18.33 -10.07 -14.64
C ASP A 193 -18.40 -10.51 -13.16
N VAL A 194 -19.54 -11.05 -12.76
CA VAL A 194 -19.82 -11.42 -11.36
C VAL A 194 -18.83 -12.47 -10.84
N ASP A 195 -18.39 -13.40 -11.70
CA ASP A 195 -17.43 -14.42 -11.30
C ASP A 195 -16.07 -13.83 -10.94
N LYS A 196 -15.70 -12.72 -11.59
CA LYS A 196 -14.45 -11.97 -11.38
C LYS A 196 -14.53 -10.90 -10.30
N ILE A 197 -15.68 -10.66 -9.68
CA ILE A 197 -15.76 -9.78 -8.50
C ILE A 197 -14.98 -10.46 -7.36
N SER A 198 -13.87 -9.85 -6.95
CA SER A 198 -12.93 -10.38 -5.97
C SER A 198 -12.14 -9.26 -5.27
N THR A 199 -11.72 -9.50 -4.03
CA THR A 199 -10.75 -8.68 -3.27
C THR A 199 -9.53 -9.51 -2.84
N SER A 200 -9.36 -10.71 -3.41
CA SER A 200 -8.36 -11.67 -2.95
C SER A 200 -6.92 -11.22 -3.22
N TYR A 201 -6.67 -10.53 -4.33
CA TYR A 201 -5.34 -10.03 -4.67
C TYR A 201 -4.94 -8.86 -3.78
N VAL A 202 -5.85 -7.89 -3.56
CA VAL A 202 -5.56 -6.76 -2.68
C VAL A 202 -5.40 -7.20 -1.22
N GLU A 203 -6.20 -8.16 -0.74
CA GLU A 203 -6.04 -8.75 0.60
C GLU A 203 -4.69 -9.49 0.73
N LYS A 204 -4.29 -10.24 -0.29
CA LYS A 204 -2.96 -10.87 -0.34
C LYS A 204 -1.85 -9.83 -0.35
N GLN A 205 -2.04 -8.72 -1.05
CA GLN A 205 -1.09 -7.59 -1.05
C GLN A 205 -1.00 -6.93 0.33
N HIS A 206 -2.10 -6.77 1.06
CA HIS A 206 -2.07 -6.32 2.45
C HIS A 206 -1.28 -7.24 3.38
N HIS A 207 -1.37 -8.56 3.17
CA HIS A 207 -0.55 -9.52 3.89
C HIS A 207 0.94 -9.33 3.55
N THR A 208 1.28 -9.19 2.26
CA THR A 208 2.65 -8.95 1.77
C THR A 208 3.21 -7.64 2.35
N LEU A 209 2.41 -6.57 2.33
CA LEU A 209 2.77 -5.29 2.93
C LEU A 209 3.08 -5.41 4.43
N ARG A 210 2.28 -6.18 5.19
CA ARG A 210 2.53 -6.41 6.62
C ARG A 210 3.77 -7.24 6.91
N MET A 211 4.16 -8.14 6.01
CA MET A 211 5.37 -8.94 6.14
C MET A 211 6.64 -8.13 5.87
N HIS A 212 6.64 -7.30 4.83
CA HIS A 212 7.84 -6.61 4.35
C HIS A 212 7.92 -5.15 4.82
N CYS A 213 6.81 -4.46 5.05
CA CYS A 213 6.82 -3.12 5.64
C CYS A 213 6.76 -3.19 7.17
N ARG A 214 7.91 -3.08 7.84
CA ARG A 214 8.01 -3.20 9.29
C ARG A 214 7.09 -2.25 10.07
N ARG A 215 6.71 -1.12 9.47
CA ARG A 215 5.80 -0.12 10.07
C ARG A 215 4.39 -0.63 10.29
N LEU A 216 3.95 -1.59 9.47
CA LEU A 216 2.62 -2.21 9.51
C LEU A 216 2.62 -3.61 10.15
N ALA A 217 3.79 -4.13 10.54
CA ALA A 217 3.88 -5.42 11.22
C ALA A 217 3.11 -5.37 12.55
N ARG A 218 2.25 -6.38 12.78
CA ARG A 218 1.47 -6.51 14.00
C ARG A 218 2.35 -6.95 15.18
N LEU A 219 1.93 -6.59 16.40
CA LEU A 219 2.57 -7.01 17.66
C LEU A 219 4.04 -6.59 17.80
N THR A 220 4.41 -5.47 17.19
CA THR A 220 5.77 -4.92 17.30
C THR A 220 5.72 -3.43 17.66
N ASN A 221 6.84 -2.92 18.23
CA ASN A 221 7.02 -1.50 18.50
C ASN A 221 7.63 -0.73 17.32
N ALA A 222 7.49 -1.25 16.09
CA ALA A 222 8.10 -0.67 14.89
C ALA A 222 7.22 0.37 14.18
N PHE A 223 6.11 0.78 14.77
CA PHE A 223 5.21 1.80 14.22
C PHE A 223 5.91 3.16 14.02
N SER A 224 5.44 3.93 13.07
CA SER A 224 5.94 5.29 12.82
C SER A 224 5.44 6.28 13.89
N LYS A 225 6.30 7.21 14.29
CA LYS A 225 5.92 8.34 15.15
C LYS A 225 5.57 9.60 14.36
N LYS A 226 5.88 9.62 13.05
CA LYS A 226 5.62 10.71 12.13
C LYS A 226 4.96 10.17 10.87
N ARG A 227 4.04 10.94 10.30
CA ARG A 227 3.31 10.59 9.08
C ARG A 227 4.24 10.44 7.89
N GLU A 228 5.17 11.36 7.70
CA GLU A 228 6.18 11.34 6.65
C GLU A 228 6.98 10.02 6.61
N ASN A 229 7.39 9.54 7.80
CA ASN A 229 8.13 8.26 7.89
C ASN A 229 7.25 7.04 7.58
N PHE A 230 5.95 7.15 7.78
CA PHE A 230 4.99 6.10 7.45
C PHE A 230 4.77 6.05 5.94
N GLU A 231 4.49 7.19 5.32
CA GLU A 231 4.25 7.32 3.88
C GLU A 231 5.49 6.93 3.07
N ALA A 232 6.68 7.38 3.47
CA ALA A 232 7.94 6.97 2.83
C ALA A 232 8.18 5.46 2.90
N ALA A 233 7.83 4.80 4.01
CA ALA A 233 7.95 3.35 4.13
C ALA A 233 6.97 2.59 3.23
N ILE A 234 5.75 3.10 3.04
CA ILE A 234 4.77 2.56 2.10
C ILE A 234 5.28 2.73 0.66
N SER A 235 5.78 3.93 0.32
CA SER A 235 6.35 4.22 -0.99
C SER A 235 7.51 3.29 -1.35
N LEU A 236 8.46 3.12 -0.43
CA LEU A 236 9.58 2.19 -0.61
C LEU A 236 9.11 0.74 -0.79
N HIS A 237 8.11 0.32 -0.02
CA HIS A 237 7.56 -1.02 -0.14
C HIS A 237 6.98 -1.25 -1.54
N TYR A 238 6.14 -0.33 -2.03
CA TYR A 238 5.53 -0.48 -3.35
C TYR A 238 6.51 -0.27 -4.49
N ALA A 239 7.52 0.60 -4.35
CA ALA A 239 8.61 0.70 -5.31
C ALA A 239 9.39 -0.63 -5.44
N TYR A 240 9.74 -1.23 -4.31
CA TYR A 240 10.41 -2.54 -4.28
C TYR A 240 9.52 -3.65 -4.85
N TYR A 241 8.26 -3.72 -4.44
CA TYR A 241 7.30 -4.71 -4.91
C TYR A 241 7.06 -4.60 -6.42
N ASN A 242 6.82 -3.39 -6.91
CA ASN A 242 6.45 -3.16 -8.31
C ASN A 242 7.64 -3.29 -9.27
N LEU A 243 8.85 -2.90 -8.86
CA LEU A 243 9.99 -2.71 -9.78
C LEU A 243 11.14 -3.70 -9.57
N VAL A 244 11.31 -4.25 -8.36
CA VAL A 244 12.49 -5.06 -8.02
C VAL A 244 12.15 -6.52 -7.77
N LYS A 245 11.11 -6.76 -6.97
CA LYS A 245 10.78 -8.12 -6.50
C LYS A 245 10.08 -8.94 -7.57
N THR A 246 10.63 -10.10 -7.94
CA THR A 246 9.95 -11.07 -8.80
C THR A 246 8.68 -11.57 -8.13
N HIS A 247 7.54 -11.43 -8.80
CA HIS A 247 6.27 -11.94 -8.33
C HIS A 247 6.12 -13.43 -8.68
N GLY A 248 5.78 -14.25 -7.69
CA GLY A 248 5.77 -15.71 -7.82
C GLY A 248 4.86 -16.28 -8.93
N THR A 249 3.75 -15.61 -9.23
CA THR A 249 2.77 -16.06 -10.24
C THR A 249 3.17 -15.63 -11.65
N ILE A 250 3.51 -14.35 -11.85
CA ILE A 250 3.79 -13.78 -13.18
C ILE A 250 5.26 -13.94 -13.61
N LYS A 251 6.16 -14.37 -12.70
CA LYS A 251 7.59 -14.66 -12.94
C LYS A 251 8.44 -13.47 -13.40
N CYS A 252 7.90 -12.27 -13.35
CA CYS A 252 8.59 -11.00 -13.56
C CYS A 252 8.18 -9.99 -12.47
N THR A 253 8.54 -8.71 -12.59
CA THR A 253 8.01 -7.69 -11.70
C THR A 253 6.63 -7.24 -12.17
N PRO A 254 5.74 -6.77 -11.26
CA PRO A 254 4.45 -6.21 -11.65
C PRO A 254 4.55 -5.06 -12.66
N ALA A 255 5.58 -4.23 -12.57
CA ALA A 255 5.80 -3.15 -13.54
C ALA A 255 6.18 -3.65 -14.94
N MET A 256 6.95 -4.75 -15.02
CA MET A 256 7.26 -5.39 -16.30
C MET A 256 6.02 -6.01 -16.93
N GLU A 257 5.22 -6.73 -16.16
CA GLU A 257 3.96 -7.32 -16.64
C GLU A 257 2.97 -6.27 -17.13
N ALA A 258 2.93 -5.11 -16.47
CA ALA A 258 2.11 -3.98 -16.88
C ALA A 258 2.71 -3.15 -18.04
N GLY A 259 3.85 -3.54 -18.60
CA GLY A 259 4.54 -2.80 -19.68
C GLY A 259 5.08 -1.43 -19.24
N LYS A 260 5.41 -1.27 -17.94
CA LYS A 260 5.91 -0.01 -17.35
C LYS A 260 7.40 -0.07 -17.00
N ALA A 261 8.03 -1.21 -17.20
CA ALA A 261 9.47 -1.39 -17.09
C ALA A 261 9.91 -2.48 -18.08
N ASP A 262 11.04 -2.26 -18.75
CA ASP A 262 11.58 -3.21 -19.73
C ASP A 262 12.48 -4.27 -19.07
N SER A 263 12.90 -4.05 -17.84
CA SER A 263 13.80 -4.93 -17.10
C SER A 263 13.63 -4.83 -15.59
N PHE A 264 14.21 -5.79 -14.88
CA PHE A 264 14.27 -5.75 -13.41
C PHE A 264 15.10 -4.58 -12.92
N TRP A 265 14.53 -3.75 -12.06
CA TRP A 265 15.30 -2.78 -11.31
C TRP A 265 16.04 -3.46 -10.15
N LYS A 266 17.15 -2.85 -9.76
CA LYS A 266 17.88 -3.21 -8.54
C LYS A 266 17.52 -2.21 -7.44
N VAL A 267 17.75 -2.58 -6.19
CA VAL A 267 17.56 -1.63 -5.08
C VAL A 267 18.47 -0.40 -5.22
N ARG A 268 19.60 -0.55 -5.88
CA ARG A 268 20.48 0.58 -6.24
C ARG A 268 19.74 1.62 -7.11
N ASP A 269 18.97 1.15 -8.08
CA ASP A 269 18.21 2.03 -8.98
C ASP A 269 17.14 2.81 -8.19
N LEU A 270 16.47 2.15 -7.19
CA LEU A 270 15.55 2.84 -6.30
C LEU A 270 16.25 3.96 -5.52
N VAL A 271 17.48 3.73 -5.05
CA VAL A 271 18.23 4.75 -4.30
C VAL A 271 18.63 5.90 -5.22
N GLU A 272 19.19 5.62 -6.39
CA GLU A 272 19.66 6.62 -7.34
C GLU A 272 18.52 7.46 -7.89
N GLN A 273 17.46 6.83 -8.39
CA GLN A 273 16.28 7.53 -8.92
C GLN A 273 15.51 8.26 -7.82
N GLY A 274 15.33 7.64 -6.65
CA GLY A 274 14.66 8.27 -5.53
C GLY A 274 15.41 9.49 -5.00
N GLU A 275 16.73 9.47 -4.91
CA GLU A 275 17.51 10.65 -4.51
C GLU A 275 17.57 11.73 -5.61
N ALA A 276 17.46 11.38 -6.88
CA ALA A 276 17.44 12.33 -7.99
C ALA A 276 16.12 13.08 -8.13
N ALA A 277 15.00 12.47 -7.69
CA ALA A 277 13.66 13.04 -7.81
C ALA A 277 13.28 14.02 -6.66
N VAL A 278 14.17 14.23 -5.64
CA VAL A 278 13.85 15.05 -4.44
C VAL A 278 14.53 16.42 -4.43
#